data_cc50effc5e78c826560bd8cf795d9271
#
_entry.id   cc50effc5e78c826560bd8cf795d9271
#
_cell.length_a   1.000
_cell.length_b   1.000
_cell.length_c   1.000
_cell.angle_alpha   90.00
_cell.angle_beta   90.00
_cell.angle_gamma   90.00
#
_symmetry.space_group_name_H-M   'P 1'
#
loop_
_entity.id
_entity.type
_entity.pdbx_description
1 polymer ?
#
loop_
_entity_poly.entity_id
_entity_poly.type
_entity_poly.pdbx_seq_one_letter_code
_entity_poly.pdbx_strand_id
1 'polypeptide(L)'
;PTVKPYLFGNKQGTDIFDLEKTATLVEEAKAVLEAAGKEGKTVVFVGTKDEVSKLVKDEAERAEMPYVVNRWIGGMLTNFSEIKKRINRLDTLTKEGEAGELERKYTKKERVVIGRELEKLTHNFGGVKTLDRVPGMMVVVDPRHDSIAVSEANEIGMPIVSIMSSDNDLSEVNYPVLVNDALQSSVSLV
;
A
#
# COMPACT_ATOMS: atom_id res chain seq x y z
N PRO A 1 -2.15 -21.81 -10.43
CA PRO A 1 -3.07 -22.34 -11.47
C PRO A 1 -3.87 -21.24 -12.16
N THR A 2 -4.25 -20.16 -11.44
CA THR A 2 -5.08 -19.05 -11.96
C THR A 2 -4.34 -18.18 -12.99
N VAL A 3 -3.01 -18.10 -12.92
CA VAL A 3 -2.15 -17.28 -13.80
C VAL A 3 -1.89 -17.96 -15.17
N LYS A 4 -2.05 -19.27 -15.30
CA LYS A 4 -1.74 -20.03 -16.54
C LYS A 4 -2.27 -19.40 -17.84
N PRO A 5 -3.49 -18.86 -17.92
CA PRO A 5 -4.02 -18.25 -19.15
C PRO A 5 -3.23 -17.03 -19.63
N TYR A 6 -2.44 -16.42 -18.76
CA TYR A 6 -1.68 -15.20 -19.02
C TYR A 6 -0.19 -15.44 -19.26
N LEU A 7 0.22 -16.71 -19.30
CA LEU A 7 1.59 -17.10 -19.63
C LEU A 7 1.70 -17.40 -21.12
N PHE A 8 2.74 -16.89 -21.75
CA PHE A 8 3.15 -17.27 -23.10
C PHE A 8 3.77 -18.68 -23.12
N GLY A 9 4.51 -19.03 -22.06
CA GLY A 9 5.15 -20.32 -21.92
C GLY A 9 6.05 -20.40 -20.69
N ASN A 10 6.75 -21.54 -20.57
CA ASN A 10 7.77 -21.77 -19.54
C ASN A 10 9.06 -22.23 -20.21
N LYS A 11 10.18 -21.62 -19.87
CA LYS A 11 11.50 -21.98 -20.34
C LYS A 11 12.43 -22.23 -19.16
N GLN A 12 12.89 -23.48 -19.03
CA GLN A 12 13.82 -23.89 -17.97
C GLN A 12 13.33 -23.54 -16.56
N GLY A 13 12.03 -23.72 -16.29
CA GLY A 13 11.43 -23.40 -14.99
C GLY A 13 11.06 -21.93 -14.78
N THR A 14 11.33 -21.06 -15.76
CA THR A 14 10.96 -19.65 -15.70
C THR A 14 9.69 -19.40 -16.52
N ASP A 15 8.66 -18.84 -15.88
CA ASP A 15 7.43 -18.44 -16.55
C ASP A 15 7.66 -17.17 -17.38
N ILE A 16 7.12 -17.17 -18.60
CA ILE A 16 7.19 -16.04 -19.52
C ILE A 16 5.78 -15.51 -19.68
N PHE A 17 5.56 -14.25 -19.31
CA PHE A 17 4.27 -13.58 -19.46
C PHE A 17 3.93 -13.29 -20.91
N ASP A 18 2.65 -13.37 -21.23
CA ASP A 18 2.09 -12.90 -22.48
C ASP A 18 1.92 -11.36 -22.39
N LEU A 19 2.82 -10.62 -23.02
CA LEU A 19 2.87 -9.16 -22.91
C LEU A 19 1.66 -8.45 -23.53
N GLU A 20 0.99 -9.05 -24.52
CA GLU A 20 -0.25 -8.50 -25.08
C GLU A 20 -1.37 -8.53 -24.05
N LYS A 21 -1.46 -9.64 -23.29
CA LYS A 21 -2.41 -9.75 -22.19
C LYS A 21 -2.04 -8.85 -21.03
N THR A 22 -0.76 -8.74 -20.69
CA THR A 22 -0.29 -7.77 -19.69
C THR A 22 -0.70 -6.35 -20.07
N ALA A 23 -0.50 -5.93 -21.32
CA ALA A 23 -0.91 -4.60 -21.78
C ALA A 23 -2.43 -4.37 -21.62
N THR A 24 -3.24 -5.38 -21.93
CA THR A 24 -4.70 -5.30 -21.73
C THR A 24 -5.05 -5.12 -20.25
N LEU A 25 -4.43 -5.89 -19.35
CA LEU A 25 -4.65 -5.77 -17.92
C LEU A 25 -4.22 -4.40 -17.37
N VAL A 26 -3.13 -3.82 -17.88
CA VAL A 26 -2.69 -2.46 -17.52
C VAL A 26 -3.75 -1.43 -17.90
N GLU A 27 -4.30 -1.50 -19.13
CA GLU A 27 -5.35 -0.57 -19.56
C GLU A 27 -6.65 -0.71 -18.74
N GLU A 28 -7.02 -1.92 -18.37
CA GLU A 28 -8.16 -2.16 -17.48
C GLU A 28 -7.93 -1.55 -16.08
N ALA A 29 -6.76 -1.80 -15.48
CA ALA A 29 -6.38 -1.23 -14.18
C ALA A 29 -6.35 0.31 -14.23
N LYS A 30 -5.77 0.88 -15.28
CA LYS A 30 -5.73 2.33 -15.50
C LYS A 30 -7.12 2.94 -15.60
N ALA A 31 -8.02 2.34 -16.39
CA ALA A 31 -9.39 2.82 -16.52
C ALA A 31 -10.14 2.86 -15.18
N VAL A 32 -9.94 1.85 -14.33
CA VAL A 32 -10.55 1.76 -13.00
C VAL A 32 -9.99 2.81 -12.05
N LEU A 33 -8.66 3.03 -12.07
CA LEU A 33 -8.01 4.06 -11.26
C LEU A 33 -8.43 5.47 -11.69
N GLU A 34 -8.55 5.72 -13.01
CA GLU A 34 -9.07 6.99 -13.53
C GLU A 34 -10.53 7.23 -13.08
N ALA A 35 -11.37 6.20 -13.13
CA ALA A 35 -12.76 6.29 -12.66
C ALA A 35 -12.79 6.61 -11.14
N ALA A 36 -11.98 5.92 -10.33
CA ALA A 36 -11.86 6.19 -8.91
C ALA A 36 -11.41 7.64 -8.63
N GLY A 37 -10.44 8.15 -9.39
CA GLY A 37 -9.98 9.53 -9.29
C GLY A 37 -11.07 10.54 -9.64
N LYS A 38 -11.85 10.32 -10.72
CA LYS A 38 -12.99 11.17 -11.10
C LYS A 38 -14.08 11.19 -10.04
N GLU A 39 -14.28 10.09 -9.32
CA GLU A 39 -15.22 9.99 -8.21
C GLU A 39 -14.68 10.57 -6.90
N GLY A 40 -13.45 11.07 -6.88
CA GLY A 40 -12.79 11.58 -5.68
C GLY A 40 -12.52 10.51 -4.61
N LYS A 41 -12.37 9.26 -5.01
CA LYS A 41 -12.02 8.17 -4.11
C LYS A 41 -10.56 8.26 -3.69
N THR A 42 -10.32 8.05 -2.41
CA THR A 42 -8.95 7.87 -1.90
C THR A 42 -8.48 6.45 -2.23
N VAL A 43 -7.31 6.34 -2.84
CA VAL A 43 -6.64 5.09 -3.16
C VAL A 43 -5.47 4.90 -2.21
N VAL A 44 -5.40 3.77 -1.50
CA VAL A 44 -4.23 3.44 -0.67
C VAL A 44 -3.25 2.57 -1.47
N PHE A 45 -1.99 2.97 -1.48
CA PHE A 45 -0.91 2.22 -2.12
C PHE A 45 -0.20 1.36 -1.08
N VAL A 46 -0.03 0.07 -1.37
CA VAL A 46 0.60 -0.90 -0.47
C VAL A 46 1.73 -1.61 -1.20
N GLY A 47 2.91 -1.60 -0.60
CA GLY A 47 4.07 -2.30 -1.12
C GLY A 47 5.17 -2.31 -0.07
N THR A 48 5.16 -3.32 0.80
CA THR A 48 6.09 -3.41 1.94
C THR A 48 7.37 -4.20 1.60
N LYS A 49 7.45 -4.77 0.41
CA LYS A 49 8.62 -5.47 -0.09
C LYS A 49 9.76 -4.49 -0.38
N ASP A 50 10.95 -4.76 0.14
CA ASP A 50 12.10 -3.83 0.10
C ASP A 50 12.43 -3.35 -1.32
N GLU A 51 12.30 -4.23 -2.33
CA GLU A 51 12.62 -3.93 -3.73
C GLU A 51 11.73 -2.84 -4.34
N VAL A 52 10.50 -2.69 -3.85
CA VAL A 52 9.49 -1.79 -4.43
C VAL A 52 9.01 -0.70 -3.48
N SER A 53 9.30 -0.81 -2.19
CA SER A 53 8.78 0.08 -1.14
C SER A 53 9.06 1.56 -1.42
N LYS A 54 10.25 1.88 -1.88
CA LYS A 54 10.62 3.25 -2.25
C LYS A 54 9.83 3.74 -3.46
N LEU A 55 9.70 2.92 -4.50
CA LEU A 55 8.96 3.27 -5.72
C LEU A 55 7.49 3.52 -5.38
N VAL A 56 6.86 2.62 -4.62
CA VAL A 56 5.46 2.76 -4.19
C VAL A 56 5.24 4.04 -3.39
N LYS A 57 6.17 4.38 -2.51
CA LYS A 57 6.14 5.64 -1.76
C LYS A 57 6.21 6.85 -2.68
N ASP A 58 7.22 6.90 -3.56
CA ASP A 58 7.48 8.04 -4.41
C ASP A 58 6.28 8.30 -5.36
N GLU A 59 5.68 7.24 -5.92
CA GLU A 59 4.52 7.34 -6.79
C GLU A 59 3.23 7.73 -6.03
N ALA A 60 3.02 7.19 -4.84
CA ALA A 60 1.88 7.57 -3.99
C ALA A 60 1.96 9.04 -3.55
N GLU A 61 3.15 9.51 -3.16
CA GLU A 61 3.39 10.92 -2.82
C GLU A 61 3.16 11.83 -4.04
N ARG A 62 3.60 11.42 -5.23
CA ARG A 62 3.33 12.15 -6.49
C ARG A 62 1.84 12.25 -6.80
N ALA A 63 1.07 11.22 -6.49
CA ALA A 63 -0.38 11.17 -6.67
C ALA A 63 -1.16 11.82 -5.50
N GLU A 64 -0.48 12.30 -4.46
CA GLU A 64 -1.07 12.82 -3.22
C GLU A 64 -1.99 11.79 -2.51
N MET A 65 -1.64 10.50 -2.63
CA MET A 65 -2.40 9.39 -2.06
C MET A 65 -1.71 8.75 -0.86
N PRO A 66 -2.46 8.18 0.09
CA PRO A 66 -1.90 7.48 1.23
C PRO A 66 -1.18 6.19 0.81
N TYR A 67 -0.15 5.82 1.58
CA TYR A 67 0.64 4.62 1.30
C TYR A 67 1.08 3.87 2.55
N VAL A 68 1.36 2.57 2.39
CA VAL A 68 1.97 1.70 3.40
C VAL A 68 3.13 0.96 2.75
N VAL A 69 4.36 1.28 3.18
CA VAL A 69 5.60 0.75 2.57
C VAL A 69 6.55 0.09 3.56
N ASN A 70 6.26 0.15 4.87
CA ASN A 70 7.10 -0.50 5.87
C ASN A 70 6.46 -1.81 6.36
N ARG A 71 5.29 -1.72 6.96
CA ARG A 71 4.55 -2.87 7.45
C ARG A 71 3.06 -2.57 7.48
N TRP A 72 2.24 -3.48 6.96
CA TRP A 72 0.80 -3.43 7.19
C TRP A 72 0.48 -3.75 8.66
N ILE A 73 -0.29 -2.88 9.29
CA ILE A 73 -0.76 -3.10 10.65
C ILE A 73 -2.19 -3.66 10.59
N GLY A 74 -2.39 -4.86 11.12
CA GLY A 74 -3.72 -5.47 11.15
C GLY A 74 -4.78 -4.55 11.74
N GLY A 75 -5.95 -4.52 11.12
CA GLY A 75 -7.05 -3.61 11.47
C GLY A 75 -7.01 -2.26 10.76
N MET A 76 -6.08 -2.02 9.83
CA MET A 76 -6.01 -0.75 9.09
C MET A 76 -7.30 -0.43 8.34
N LEU A 77 -8.00 -1.43 7.86
CA LEU A 77 -9.29 -1.28 7.19
C LEU A 77 -10.44 -1.75 8.06
N THR A 78 -10.33 -2.93 8.63
CA THR A 78 -11.39 -3.59 9.41
C THR A 78 -11.63 -2.96 10.79
N ASN A 79 -10.63 -2.29 11.35
CA ASN A 79 -10.72 -1.57 12.63
C ASN A 79 -10.16 -0.14 12.53
N PHE A 80 -10.59 0.59 11.51
CA PHE A 80 -10.07 1.91 11.20
C PHE A 80 -10.23 2.92 12.35
N SER A 81 -11.25 2.79 13.19
CA SER A 81 -11.46 3.67 14.34
C SER A 81 -10.29 3.66 15.33
N GLU A 82 -9.72 2.48 15.59
CA GLU A 82 -8.54 2.34 16.45
C GLU A 82 -7.26 2.83 15.77
N ILE A 83 -7.14 2.59 14.47
CA ILE A 83 -6.04 3.13 13.67
C ILE A 83 -6.09 4.66 13.65
N LYS A 84 -7.26 5.26 13.50
CA LYS A 84 -7.44 6.72 13.51
C LYS A 84 -7.00 7.35 14.84
N LYS A 85 -7.22 6.69 15.97
CA LYS A 85 -6.70 7.15 17.27
C LYS A 85 -5.16 7.22 17.27
N ARG A 86 -4.49 6.23 16.66
CA ARG A 86 -3.02 6.21 16.54
C ARG A 86 -2.50 7.29 15.58
N ILE A 87 -3.20 7.50 14.46
CA ILE A 87 -2.90 8.60 13.52
C ILE A 87 -3.05 9.96 14.21
N ASN A 88 -4.13 10.16 14.96
CA ASN A 88 -4.35 11.40 15.72
C ASN A 88 -3.27 11.60 16.81
N ARG A 89 -2.83 10.52 17.46
CA ARG A 89 -1.72 10.57 18.42
C ARG A 89 -0.41 10.99 17.75
N LEU A 90 -0.11 10.45 16.57
CA LEU A 90 1.04 10.86 15.76
C LEU A 90 0.98 12.37 15.44
N ASP A 91 -0.16 12.85 14.96
CA ASP A 91 -0.35 14.27 14.62
C ASP A 91 -0.17 15.17 15.85
N THR A 92 -0.75 14.79 16.99
CA THR A 92 -0.62 15.52 18.26
C THR A 92 0.85 15.62 18.70
N LEU A 93 1.55 14.49 18.74
CA LEU A 93 2.95 14.48 19.16
C LEU A 93 3.87 15.24 18.21
N THR A 94 3.58 15.20 16.92
CA THR A 94 4.32 15.98 15.90
C THR A 94 4.13 17.47 16.15
N LYS A 95 2.91 17.93 16.32
CA LYS A 95 2.57 19.34 16.60
C LYS A 95 3.17 19.83 17.92
N GLU A 96 3.09 19.04 18.99
CA GLU A 96 3.70 19.35 20.28
C GLU A 96 5.23 19.46 20.18
N GLY A 97 5.85 18.60 19.36
CA GLY A 97 7.30 18.64 19.08
C GLY A 97 7.71 19.93 18.35
N GLU A 98 7.00 20.27 17.28
CA GLU A 98 7.26 21.47 16.47
C GLU A 98 7.03 22.76 17.26
N ALA A 99 6.06 22.77 18.17
CA ALA A 99 5.76 23.90 19.04
C ALA A 99 6.73 24.06 20.25
N GLY A 100 7.68 23.11 20.45
CA GLY A 100 8.57 23.07 21.61
C GLY A 100 7.86 22.77 22.92
N GLU A 101 6.62 22.28 22.88
CA GLU A 101 5.82 21.96 24.06
C GLU A 101 6.32 20.73 24.80
N LEU A 102 6.94 19.77 24.08
CA LEU A 102 7.53 18.57 24.69
C LEU A 102 8.60 18.93 25.73
N GLU A 103 9.38 19.97 25.47
CA GLU A 103 10.41 20.45 26.41
C GLU A 103 9.85 21.14 27.64
N ARG A 104 8.68 21.77 27.49
CA ARG A 104 8.02 22.49 28.59
C ARG A 104 7.20 21.57 29.50
N LYS A 105 6.57 20.52 28.91
CA LYS A 105 5.61 19.65 29.60
C LYS A 105 6.25 18.40 30.22
N TYR A 106 7.36 17.90 29.64
CA TYR A 106 7.89 16.57 29.98
C TYR A 106 9.34 16.62 30.44
N THR A 107 9.69 15.72 31.36
CA THR A 107 11.07 15.51 31.82
C THR A 107 11.92 14.91 30.71
N LYS A 108 13.25 14.99 30.85
CA LYS A 108 14.18 14.41 29.85
C LYS A 108 13.94 12.92 29.61
N LYS A 109 13.60 12.14 30.65
CA LYS A 109 13.31 10.70 30.55
C LYS A 109 12.03 10.45 29.77
N GLU A 110 10.98 11.18 30.05
CA GLU A 110 9.69 11.08 29.33
C GLU A 110 9.84 11.47 27.86
N ARG A 111 10.60 12.51 27.54
CA ARG A 111 10.88 12.91 26.14
C ARG A 111 11.57 11.82 25.34
N VAL A 112 12.47 11.04 25.95
CA VAL A 112 13.09 9.88 25.28
C VAL A 112 12.05 8.80 24.97
N VAL A 113 11.11 8.55 25.87
CA VAL A 113 10.02 7.58 25.65
C VAL A 113 9.07 8.06 24.55
N ILE A 114 8.67 9.34 24.61
CA ILE A 114 7.84 9.97 23.57
C ILE A 114 8.53 9.97 22.21
N GLY A 115 9.83 10.25 22.16
CA GLY A 115 10.62 10.18 20.91
C GLY A 115 10.55 8.78 20.25
N ARG A 116 10.71 7.73 21.04
CA ARG A 116 10.58 6.34 20.53
C ARG A 116 9.14 6.00 20.10
N GLU A 117 8.14 6.52 20.81
CA GLU A 117 6.74 6.38 20.41
C GLU A 117 6.51 7.08 19.07
N LEU A 118 6.98 8.31 18.92
CA LEU A 118 6.85 9.10 17.70
C LEU A 118 7.53 8.42 16.50
N GLU A 119 8.74 7.92 16.66
CA GLU A 119 9.46 7.15 15.63
C GLU A 119 8.65 5.94 15.18
N LYS A 120 8.11 5.15 16.13
CA LYS A 120 7.30 3.98 15.84
C LYS A 120 5.99 4.32 15.13
N LEU A 121 5.32 5.39 15.56
CA LEU A 121 4.08 5.85 14.94
C LEU A 121 4.35 6.39 13.52
N THR A 122 5.41 7.15 13.32
CA THR A 122 5.83 7.66 12.02
C THR A 122 6.17 6.52 11.06
N HIS A 123 6.93 5.53 11.53
CA HIS A 123 7.26 4.36 10.74
C HIS A 123 6.03 3.59 10.26
N ASN A 124 5.05 3.40 11.15
CA ASN A 124 3.86 2.58 10.85
C ASN A 124 2.74 3.35 10.14
N PHE A 125 2.57 4.63 10.44
CA PHE A 125 1.39 5.41 10.04
C PHE A 125 1.72 6.71 9.28
N GLY A 126 3.01 7.01 9.07
CA GLY A 126 3.43 8.24 8.41
C GLY A 126 2.81 8.44 7.03
N GLY A 127 2.73 7.38 6.22
CA GLY A 127 2.15 7.42 4.88
C GLY A 127 0.61 7.49 4.84
N VAL A 128 -0.05 7.22 5.97
CA VAL A 128 -1.52 7.23 6.07
C VAL A 128 -2.06 8.33 6.99
N LYS A 129 -1.20 9.26 7.42
CA LYS A 129 -1.60 10.32 8.36
C LYS A 129 -2.73 11.22 7.85
N THR A 130 -2.87 11.35 6.54
CA THR A 130 -3.91 12.15 5.87
C THR A 130 -5.26 11.44 5.77
N LEU A 131 -5.35 10.15 6.13
CA LEU A 131 -6.59 9.40 6.06
C LEU A 131 -7.57 9.83 7.15
N ASP A 132 -8.74 10.31 6.71
CA ASP A 132 -9.88 10.64 7.59
C ASP A 132 -10.95 9.55 7.61
N ARG A 133 -10.99 8.73 6.59
CA ARG A 133 -11.94 7.61 6.42
C ARG A 133 -11.25 6.44 5.72
N VAL A 134 -11.89 5.29 5.75
CA VAL A 134 -11.44 4.09 5.02
C VAL A 134 -11.30 4.43 3.53
N PRO A 135 -10.17 4.07 2.87
CA PRO A 135 -9.98 4.27 1.44
C PRO A 135 -11.06 3.59 0.60
N GLY A 136 -11.29 4.10 -0.61
CA GLY A 136 -12.27 3.51 -1.53
C GLY A 136 -11.69 2.44 -2.45
N MET A 137 -10.34 2.31 -2.53
CA MET A 137 -9.64 1.36 -3.38
C MET A 137 -8.23 1.11 -2.84
N MET A 138 -7.68 -0.05 -3.16
CA MET A 138 -6.30 -0.43 -2.86
C MET A 138 -5.52 -0.71 -4.14
N VAL A 139 -4.27 -0.22 -4.21
CA VAL A 139 -3.25 -0.69 -5.15
C VAL A 139 -2.19 -1.43 -4.34
N VAL A 140 -1.94 -2.69 -4.65
CA VAL A 140 -0.96 -3.51 -3.93
C VAL A 140 0.07 -4.11 -4.88
N VAL A 141 1.33 -4.05 -4.48
CA VAL A 141 2.44 -4.74 -5.19
C VAL A 141 2.81 -5.98 -4.39
N ASP A 142 2.74 -7.14 -5.02
CA ASP A 142 2.91 -8.45 -4.42
C ASP A 142 1.85 -8.77 -3.33
N PRO A 143 0.61 -9.13 -3.73
CA PRO A 143 -0.48 -9.43 -2.80
C PRO A 143 -0.21 -10.61 -1.88
N ARG A 144 0.71 -11.52 -2.27
CA ARG A 144 1.13 -12.63 -1.42
C ARG A 144 2.00 -12.14 -0.25
N HIS A 145 2.89 -11.18 -0.50
CA HIS A 145 3.71 -10.56 0.55
C HIS A 145 2.84 -9.76 1.53
N ASP A 146 1.92 -8.96 1.02
CA ASP A 146 1.00 -8.13 1.81
C ASP A 146 -0.40 -8.78 1.97
N SER A 147 -0.46 -10.09 2.16
CA SER A 147 -1.70 -10.88 2.21
C SER A 147 -2.70 -10.43 3.28
N ILE A 148 -2.23 -9.89 4.41
CA ILE A 148 -3.10 -9.34 5.46
C ILE A 148 -3.87 -8.13 4.92
N ALA A 149 -3.21 -7.24 4.16
CA ALA A 149 -3.86 -6.07 3.56
C ALA A 149 -4.93 -6.49 2.56
N VAL A 150 -4.62 -7.47 1.71
CA VAL A 150 -5.55 -8.03 0.72
C VAL A 150 -6.75 -8.70 1.41
N SER A 151 -6.52 -9.48 2.45
CA SER A 151 -7.58 -10.12 3.24
C SER A 151 -8.53 -9.10 3.85
N GLU A 152 -8.02 -8.04 4.49
CA GLU A 152 -8.84 -6.98 5.07
C GLU A 152 -9.62 -6.20 4.00
N ALA A 153 -9.01 -5.92 2.84
CA ALA A 153 -9.69 -5.25 1.74
C ALA A 153 -10.84 -6.10 1.19
N ASN A 154 -10.63 -7.41 1.04
CA ASN A 154 -11.68 -8.35 0.61
C ASN A 154 -12.80 -8.46 1.65
N GLU A 155 -12.48 -8.49 2.96
CA GLU A 155 -13.46 -8.54 4.03
C GLU A 155 -14.45 -7.37 4.00
N ILE A 156 -13.98 -6.18 3.65
CA ILE A 156 -14.84 -4.98 3.54
C ILE A 156 -15.35 -4.72 2.13
N GLY A 157 -15.07 -5.61 1.16
CA GLY A 157 -15.50 -5.45 -0.24
C GLY A 157 -14.81 -4.31 -0.98
N MET A 158 -13.58 -3.95 -0.60
CA MET A 158 -12.80 -2.90 -1.25
C MET A 158 -12.19 -3.43 -2.57
N PRO A 159 -12.35 -2.72 -3.70
CA PRO A 159 -11.69 -3.08 -4.95
C PRO A 159 -10.17 -3.03 -4.84
N ILE A 160 -9.50 -4.04 -5.40
CA ILE A 160 -8.05 -4.20 -5.37
C ILE A 160 -7.49 -4.22 -6.79
N VAL A 161 -6.60 -3.29 -7.10
CA VAL A 161 -5.69 -3.35 -8.24
C VAL A 161 -4.37 -3.94 -7.74
N SER A 162 -3.82 -4.93 -8.42
CA SER A 162 -2.61 -5.58 -7.96
C SER A 162 -1.57 -5.73 -9.07
N ILE A 163 -0.35 -5.32 -8.78
CA ILE A 163 0.84 -5.67 -9.56
C ILE A 163 1.41 -6.95 -8.94
N MET A 164 1.45 -8.03 -9.71
CA MET A 164 1.70 -9.36 -9.18
C MET A 164 2.43 -10.28 -10.16
N SER A 165 3.13 -11.28 -9.63
CA SER A 165 3.88 -12.28 -10.36
C SER A 165 3.09 -13.58 -10.59
N SER A 166 3.71 -14.58 -11.23
CA SER A 166 3.08 -15.85 -11.58
C SER A 166 2.81 -16.78 -10.38
N ASP A 167 3.38 -16.49 -9.22
CA ASP A 167 3.21 -17.25 -7.98
C ASP A 167 2.05 -16.80 -7.10
N ASN A 168 1.31 -15.78 -7.56
CA ASN A 168 0.16 -15.23 -6.86
C ASN A 168 -1.16 -15.86 -7.32
N ASP A 169 -2.23 -15.67 -6.52
CA ASP A 169 -3.58 -16.09 -6.86
C ASP A 169 -4.43 -14.92 -7.36
N LEU A 170 -4.89 -15.02 -8.61
CA LEU A 170 -5.73 -13.98 -9.23
C LEU A 170 -7.11 -13.85 -8.59
N SER A 171 -7.61 -14.89 -7.90
CA SER A 171 -8.93 -14.87 -7.28
C SER A 171 -9.05 -13.92 -6.09
N GLU A 172 -7.91 -13.49 -5.53
CA GLU A 172 -7.87 -12.59 -4.37
C GLU A 172 -7.95 -11.11 -4.74
N VAL A 173 -7.85 -10.78 -6.04
CA VAL A 173 -7.81 -9.38 -6.51
C VAL A 173 -8.80 -9.14 -7.64
N ASN A 174 -9.27 -7.90 -7.79
CA ASN A 174 -10.24 -7.56 -8.82
C ASN A 174 -9.59 -7.22 -10.17
N TYR A 175 -8.47 -6.52 -10.14
CA TYR A 175 -7.77 -6.01 -11.32
C TYR A 175 -6.29 -6.39 -11.25
N PRO A 176 -5.93 -7.61 -11.67
CA PRO A 176 -4.54 -8.06 -11.67
C PRO A 176 -3.75 -7.46 -12.83
N VAL A 177 -2.52 -7.05 -12.59
CA VAL A 177 -1.53 -6.71 -13.62
C VAL A 177 -0.34 -7.64 -13.44
N LEU A 178 -0.14 -8.52 -14.42
CA LEU A 178 0.88 -9.58 -14.34
C LEU A 178 2.20 -9.12 -14.94
N VAL A 179 3.20 -8.97 -14.06
CA VAL A 179 4.57 -8.57 -14.40
C VAL A 179 5.56 -9.24 -13.43
N ASN A 180 6.85 -9.02 -13.62
CA ASN A 180 7.84 -9.37 -12.61
C ASN A 180 7.83 -8.32 -11.48
N ASP A 181 7.14 -8.63 -10.38
CA ASP A 181 6.98 -7.74 -9.21
C ASP A 181 8.22 -7.64 -8.31
N ALA A 182 9.21 -8.49 -8.52
CA ALA A 182 10.52 -8.41 -7.86
C ALA A 182 11.51 -7.50 -8.59
N LEU A 183 11.19 -7.08 -9.82
CA LEU A 183 12.06 -6.22 -10.62
C LEU A 183 11.52 -4.79 -10.64
N GLN A 184 12.21 -3.88 -9.97
CA GLN A 184 11.80 -2.48 -9.84
C GLN A 184 11.49 -1.81 -11.19
N SER A 185 12.28 -2.09 -12.24
CA SER A 185 12.04 -1.55 -13.57
C SER A 185 10.74 -2.02 -14.21
N SER A 186 10.31 -3.26 -13.91
CA SER A 186 9.01 -3.77 -14.39
C SER A 186 7.84 -3.11 -13.66
N VAL A 187 7.97 -2.92 -12.34
CA VAL A 187 6.94 -2.26 -11.54
C VAL A 187 6.84 -0.78 -11.88
N SER A 188 7.96 -0.11 -12.15
CA SER A 188 7.97 1.32 -12.50
C SER A 188 7.40 1.63 -13.90
N LEU A 189 7.30 0.62 -14.76
CA LEU A 189 6.73 0.76 -16.11
C LEU A 189 5.19 0.75 -16.06
N VAL A 190 4.61 0.11 -15.08
CA VAL A 190 3.16 -0.03 -14.85
C VAL A 190 2.63 1.08 -13.96
#